data_dbcf2f0b62908f456e4fcebd6801d2a9
#
_entry.id   dbcf2f0b62908f456e4fcebd6801d2a9
#
_cell.length_a   1.000
_cell.length_b   1.000
_cell.length_c   1.000
_cell.angle_alpha   90.00
_cell.angle_beta   90.00
_cell.angle_gamma   90.00
#
_symmetry.space_group_name_H-M   'P 1'
#
loop_
_entity.id
_entity.type
_entity.pdbx_description
1 polymer ?
#
loop_
_entity_poly.entity_id
_entity_poly.type
_entity_poly.pdbx_seq_one_letter_code
_entity_poly.pdbx_strand_id
1 'polypeptide(L)'
;LAELAGAFGARAPKQEDATDRLRNHRTSAYLEHPVFNTHHSETAMMRYLKRLADYDYALDRGMIPLGSCTMKLNSVTEMEAVTWPEIANLHPFAPAEDTQGYMELIKELSSWLSDITGYEAVSLQPNAGSQGELAGMLAIRGYHRSRGDYQRNICLIPSSAHGTNGASAVLAGMEVVVVSCDAQGNVDVLELKQKISEAGDKLAALMITYPSTHGVYEEAVVEICDLVHAAGGQVYIDGANTNAVVGYAKFGEFGGDVSHLNLHKTFCIPHGGGGPGVGPVVARSHLQEFLPGHSMAQIELPNYGPVSGAPFGSPSILPISWAYVQMMGSEGLMRATAVAVLSANYVAKKLSGAFPLLYTGKNGLIAHEAIIDIRPLQASAGIGNDDIAKRLVDYGFHAPTMSFPVNGTLMIEPTESEPLEELDRFIDAMLAIRQEAQKVEDGTWSLEDNPLVNSPHTASQLTGEWNHAYSRETAVFPVAGQSKGKYWPPVRRLDGAFGDRNLTCTCPPIESFITS
;
A
#
# COMPACT_ATOMS: atom_id res chain seq x y z
N LEU A 1 -27.04 13.72 34.62
CA LEU A 1 -26.87 15.11 34.18
C LEU A 1 -27.70 16.08 35.01
N ALA A 2 -29.00 15.81 35.29
CA ALA A 2 -29.83 16.65 36.10
C ALA A 2 -29.32 16.78 37.55
N GLU A 3 -28.88 15.69 38.18
CA GLU A 3 -28.29 15.67 39.52
C GLU A 3 -26.94 16.42 39.57
N LEU A 4 -26.09 16.23 38.54
CA LEU A 4 -24.83 16.96 38.41
C LEU A 4 -25.07 18.46 38.22
N ALA A 5 -25.97 18.83 37.33
CA ALA A 5 -26.35 20.24 37.15
C ALA A 5 -26.90 20.87 38.44
N GLY A 6 -27.73 20.15 39.18
CA GLY A 6 -28.25 20.56 40.49
C GLY A 6 -27.15 20.78 41.54
N ALA A 7 -26.12 19.90 41.58
CA ALA A 7 -24.98 20.01 42.48
C ALA A 7 -24.14 21.29 42.24
N PHE A 8 -24.12 21.78 40.98
CA PHE A 8 -23.45 23.03 40.61
C PHE A 8 -24.37 24.25 40.51
N GLY A 9 -25.62 24.14 40.98
CA GLY A 9 -26.58 25.24 40.93
C GLY A 9 -27.02 25.62 39.51
N ALA A 10 -26.72 24.76 38.53
CA ALA A 10 -27.08 24.95 37.13
C ALA A 10 -28.44 24.31 36.82
N ARG A 11 -29.18 24.90 35.89
CA ARG A 11 -30.39 24.28 35.37
C ARG A 11 -29.99 23.21 34.35
N ALA A 12 -30.41 21.96 34.55
CA ALA A 12 -30.23 20.91 33.53
C ALA A 12 -30.82 21.40 32.19
N PRO A 13 -30.12 21.29 31.09
CA PRO A 13 -30.71 21.58 29.79
C PRO A 13 -31.94 20.69 29.61
N LYS A 14 -33.05 21.27 29.14
CA LYS A 14 -34.20 20.48 28.72
C LYS A 14 -33.71 19.56 27.63
N GLN A 15 -33.76 18.28 27.91
CA GLN A 15 -33.52 17.26 26.89
C GLN A 15 -34.72 17.35 25.93
N GLU A 16 -34.58 18.13 24.86
CA GLU A 16 -35.49 18.02 23.74
C GLU A 16 -35.32 16.62 23.18
N ASP A 17 -36.39 15.87 23.16
CA ASP A 17 -36.39 14.51 22.64
C ASP A 17 -36.17 14.59 21.15
N ALA A 18 -34.88 14.54 20.75
CA ALA A 18 -34.49 14.59 19.33
C ALA A 18 -35.09 13.40 18.53
N THR A 19 -35.54 12.37 19.26
CA THR A 19 -36.15 11.18 18.68
C THR A 19 -37.48 11.48 18.00
N ASP A 20 -38.23 12.49 18.45
CA ASP A 20 -39.54 12.83 17.88
C ASP A 20 -39.46 13.46 16.47
N ARG A 21 -38.24 13.77 15.99
CA ARG A 21 -38.03 14.35 14.66
C ARG A 21 -37.83 13.28 13.58
N LEU A 22 -37.54 12.03 13.93
CA LEU A 22 -37.31 10.95 12.98
C LEU A 22 -38.59 10.11 12.83
N ARG A 23 -39.12 10.04 11.62
CA ARG A 23 -40.34 9.25 11.32
C ARG A 23 -40.12 7.73 11.29
N ASN A 24 -38.88 7.29 11.07
CA ASN A 24 -38.52 5.88 10.92
C ASN A 24 -37.45 5.50 11.93
N HIS A 25 -37.87 5.22 13.16
CA HIS A 25 -36.95 4.72 14.20
C HIS A 25 -36.63 3.24 13.96
N ARG A 26 -35.39 2.88 14.15
CA ARG A 26 -34.99 1.48 14.23
C ARG A 26 -35.63 0.85 15.47
N THR A 27 -36.34 -0.24 15.30
CA THR A 27 -36.99 -1.02 16.37
C THR A 27 -36.24 -2.30 16.72
N SER A 28 -35.32 -2.75 15.86
CA SER A 28 -34.50 -3.92 16.11
C SER A 28 -33.31 -3.60 17.04
N ALA A 29 -32.92 -4.55 17.86
CA ALA A 29 -31.69 -4.48 18.65
C ALA A 29 -30.45 -4.30 17.77
N TYR A 30 -29.42 -3.60 18.30
CA TYR A 30 -28.15 -3.37 17.61
C TYR A 30 -27.04 -3.08 18.62
N LEU A 31 -25.79 -3.30 18.22
CA LEU A 31 -24.59 -3.08 19.05
C LEU A 31 -24.69 -3.76 20.43
N GLU A 32 -25.23 -4.98 20.48
CA GLU A 32 -25.44 -5.72 21.72
C GLU A 32 -24.14 -6.34 22.28
N HIS A 33 -23.09 -6.40 21.45
CA HIS A 33 -21.80 -6.93 21.92
C HIS A 33 -21.25 -6.06 23.06
N PRO A 34 -20.71 -6.68 24.14
CA PRO A 34 -20.25 -5.95 25.33
C PRO A 34 -19.26 -4.80 25.05
N VAL A 35 -18.44 -4.92 24.01
CA VAL A 35 -17.47 -3.87 23.64
C VAL A 35 -18.12 -2.50 23.39
N PHE A 36 -19.34 -2.48 22.84
CA PHE A 36 -20.09 -1.25 22.59
C PHE A 36 -20.77 -0.69 23.84
N ASN A 37 -20.79 -1.45 24.93
CA ASN A 37 -21.52 -1.12 26.17
C ASN A 37 -20.62 -1.10 27.42
N THR A 38 -19.30 -1.11 27.25
CA THR A 38 -18.35 -1.21 28.37
C THR A 38 -17.50 0.06 28.56
N HIS A 39 -17.12 0.74 27.47
CA HIS A 39 -16.13 1.83 27.49
C HIS A 39 -16.80 3.20 27.38
N HIS A 40 -17.55 3.61 28.40
CA HIS A 40 -18.36 4.84 28.37
C HIS A 40 -17.65 6.11 28.84
N SER A 41 -16.48 6.02 29.47
CA SER A 41 -15.69 7.19 29.83
C SER A 41 -14.50 7.38 28.90
N GLU A 42 -14.04 8.61 28.72
CA GLU A 42 -12.85 8.92 27.92
C GLU A 42 -11.64 8.09 28.38
N THR A 43 -11.40 8.03 29.70
CA THR A 43 -10.30 7.25 30.26
C THR A 43 -10.44 5.75 29.96
N ALA A 44 -11.64 5.18 30.05
CA ALA A 44 -11.87 3.77 29.73
C ALA A 44 -11.64 3.50 28.23
N MET A 45 -12.11 4.38 27.35
CA MET A 45 -11.91 4.28 25.91
C MET A 45 -10.42 4.41 25.53
N MET A 46 -9.72 5.40 26.09
CA MET A 46 -8.30 5.61 25.87
C MET A 46 -7.48 4.36 26.26
N ARG A 47 -7.77 3.76 27.41
CA ARG A 47 -7.11 2.53 27.86
C ARG A 47 -7.47 1.32 27.02
N TYR A 48 -8.68 1.26 26.50
CA TYR A 48 -9.11 0.21 25.59
C TYR A 48 -8.36 0.31 24.25
N LEU A 49 -8.32 1.50 23.65
CA LEU A 49 -7.58 1.76 22.41
C LEU A 49 -6.09 1.47 22.56
N LYS A 50 -5.48 1.86 23.72
CA LYS A 50 -4.07 1.54 23.99
C LYS A 50 -3.82 0.03 24.03
N ARG A 51 -4.71 -0.75 24.64
CA ARG A 51 -4.58 -2.23 24.64
C ARG A 51 -4.67 -2.83 23.24
N LEU A 52 -5.56 -2.29 22.39
CA LEU A 52 -5.67 -2.74 21.00
C LEU A 52 -4.40 -2.39 20.21
N ALA A 53 -3.90 -1.17 20.37
CA ALA A 53 -2.68 -0.72 19.72
C ALA A 53 -1.44 -1.54 20.14
N ASP A 54 -1.40 -2.03 21.39
CA ASP A 54 -0.30 -2.86 21.89
C ASP A 54 -0.24 -4.25 21.24
N TYR A 55 -1.35 -4.74 20.69
CA TYR A 55 -1.39 -6.01 19.95
C TYR A 55 -0.90 -5.86 18.51
N ASP A 56 -0.85 -4.64 17.99
CA ASP A 56 -0.44 -4.38 16.61
C ASP A 56 1.02 -3.94 16.51
N TYR A 57 1.59 -4.08 15.33
CA TYR A 57 2.91 -3.59 15.01
C TYR A 57 2.78 -2.34 14.15
N ALA A 58 3.33 -1.23 14.62
CA ALA A 58 3.22 0.07 13.96
C ALA A 58 4.61 0.71 13.77
N LEU A 59 4.70 1.73 12.92
CA LEU A 59 5.95 2.41 12.58
C LEU A 59 6.63 3.09 13.78
N ASP A 60 5.91 3.35 14.87
CA ASP A 60 6.47 3.85 16.13
C ASP A 60 7.19 2.75 16.96
N ARG A 61 7.09 1.47 16.54
CA ARG A 61 7.83 0.35 17.14
C ARG A 61 9.08 -0.02 16.35
N GLY A 62 9.06 0.12 15.04
CA GLY A 62 10.16 -0.21 14.16
C GLY A 62 9.74 -0.28 12.71
N MET A 63 10.69 -0.63 11.86
CA MET A 63 10.50 -0.71 10.42
C MET A 63 9.41 -1.71 10.01
N ILE A 64 8.60 -1.32 9.05
CA ILE A 64 7.65 -2.18 8.33
C ILE A 64 8.12 -2.29 6.88
N PRO A 65 8.97 -3.27 6.53
CA PRO A 65 9.64 -3.35 5.24
C PRO A 65 8.77 -3.95 4.13
N LEU A 66 7.49 -3.55 4.06
CA LEU A 66 6.54 -4.06 3.08
C LEU A 66 6.83 -3.51 1.69
N GLY A 67 7.42 -4.33 0.83
CA GLY A 67 7.60 -4.00 -0.57
C GLY A 67 6.28 -3.82 -1.31
N SER A 68 6.29 -2.88 -2.25
CA SER A 68 5.14 -2.39 -3.03
C SER A 68 4.08 -1.65 -2.22
N CYS A 69 4.32 -1.40 -0.92
CA CYS A 69 3.41 -0.67 -0.03
C CYS A 69 3.97 0.64 0.50
N THR A 70 5.25 0.91 0.35
CA THR A 70 5.97 2.14 0.80
C THR A 70 5.51 2.62 2.17
N MET A 71 5.87 1.86 3.22
CA MET A 71 5.50 2.15 4.61
C MET A 71 6.45 3.17 5.23
N LYS A 72 6.49 4.38 4.69
CA LYS A 72 7.29 5.44 5.28
C LYS A 72 6.59 6.12 6.46
N LEU A 73 7.40 6.64 7.38
CA LEU A 73 6.90 7.35 8.55
C LEU A 73 6.12 8.61 8.12
N ASN A 74 4.99 8.84 8.78
CA ASN A 74 4.21 10.05 8.64
C ASN A 74 4.63 11.04 9.73
N SER A 75 5.07 12.23 9.35
CA SER A 75 5.47 13.27 10.29
C SER A 75 4.25 13.81 11.04
N VAL A 76 4.40 14.07 12.34
CA VAL A 76 3.35 14.67 13.17
C VAL A 76 2.92 16.04 12.62
N THR A 77 3.88 16.83 12.13
CA THR A 77 3.61 18.16 11.55
C THR A 77 2.77 18.08 10.28
N GLU A 78 3.01 17.08 9.42
CA GLU A 78 2.18 16.84 8.23
C GLU A 78 0.74 16.45 8.60
N MET A 79 0.61 15.67 9.67
CA MET A 79 -0.68 15.18 10.17
C MET A 79 -1.49 16.26 10.89
N GLU A 80 -0.85 17.27 11.46
CA GLU A 80 -1.48 18.30 12.28
C GLU A 80 -2.57 19.06 11.51
N ALA A 81 -2.33 19.35 10.23
CA ALA A 81 -3.26 20.11 9.39
C ALA A 81 -4.66 19.51 9.30
N VAL A 82 -4.82 18.19 9.42
CA VAL A 82 -6.13 17.53 9.36
C VAL A 82 -7.00 17.85 10.59
N THR A 83 -6.41 18.38 11.66
CA THR A 83 -7.10 18.74 12.90
C THR A 83 -7.51 20.21 12.95
N TRP A 84 -7.04 21.05 12.04
CA TRP A 84 -7.38 22.46 12.00
C TRP A 84 -8.87 22.63 11.71
N PRO A 85 -9.59 23.46 12.50
CA PRO A 85 -11.04 23.63 12.33
C PRO A 85 -11.44 24.06 10.92
N GLU A 86 -10.60 24.86 10.26
CA GLU A 86 -10.78 25.37 8.90
C GLU A 86 -10.74 24.26 7.85
N ILE A 87 -10.18 23.09 8.18
CA ILE A 87 -10.13 21.89 7.33
C ILE A 87 -11.08 20.82 7.86
N ALA A 88 -10.96 20.48 9.16
CA ALA A 88 -11.71 19.39 9.78
C ALA A 88 -13.23 19.58 9.72
N ASN A 89 -13.70 20.82 9.75
CA ASN A 89 -15.12 21.16 9.74
C ASN A 89 -15.69 21.46 8.36
N LEU A 90 -14.88 21.38 7.28
CA LEU A 90 -15.37 21.56 5.92
C LEU A 90 -16.03 20.28 5.40
N HIS A 91 -17.21 20.45 4.80
CA HIS A 91 -17.85 19.38 4.05
C HIS A 91 -17.37 19.38 2.59
N PRO A 92 -17.16 18.21 1.93
CA PRO A 92 -16.71 18.15 0.54
C PRO A 92 -17.62 18.87 -0.47
N PHE A 93 -18.87 19.11 -0.13
CA PHE A 93 -19.87 19.82 -0.94
C PHE A 93 -20.20 21.22 -0.39
N ALA A 94 -19.33 21.77 0.46
CA ALA A 94 -19.51 23.16 0.91
C ALA A 94 -19.40 24.14 -0.27
N PRO A 95 -20.08 25.29 -0.25
CA PRO A 95 -20.02 26.29 -1.31
C PRO A 95 -18.60 26.81 -1.58
N ALA A 96 -18.29 27.19 -2.82
CA ALA A 96 -16.94 27.67 -3.21
C ALA A 96 -16.53 28.92 -2.43
N GLU A 97 -17.48 29.81 -2.19
CA GLU A 97 -17.24 31.03 -1.42
C GLU A 97 -16.76 30.77 -0.01
N ASP A 98 -17.11 29.63 0.58
CA ASP A 98 -16.75 29.22 1.95
C ASP A 98 -15.46 28.37 1.99
N THR A 99 -14.93 27.96 0.83
CA THR A 99 -13.82 27.00 0.72
C THR A 99 -12.63 27.49 -0.09
N GLN A 100 -12.51 28.78 -0.32
CA GLN A 100 -11.46 29.37 -1.21
C GLN A 100 -10.04 28.92 -0.87
N GLY A 101 -9.64 28.99 0.41
CA GLY A 101 -8.31 28.55 0.84
C GLY A 101 -8.05 27.06 0.61
N TYR A 102 -9.09 26.24 0.77
CA TYR A 102 -8.99 24.81 0.47
C TYR A 102 -8.88 24.52 -1.02
N MET A 103 -9.58 25.29 -1.87
CA MET A 103 -9.46 25.20 -3.32
C MET A 103 -8.08 25.63 -3.80
N GLU A 104 -7.45 26.62 -3.13
CA GLU A 104 -6.06 27.00 -3.39
C GLU A 104 -5.09 25.85 -3.09
N LEU A 105 -5.22 25.20 -1.92
CA LEU A 105 -4.45 24.00 -1.57
C LEU A 105 -4.58 22.91 -2.64
N ILE A 106 -5.80 22.61 -3.09
CA ILE A 106 -6.05 21.62 -4.14
C ILE A 106 -5.35 22.00 -5.44
N LYS A 107 -5.41 23.27 -5.82
CA LYS A 107 -4.76 23.78 -7.05
C LYS A 107 -3.25 23.69 -6.95
N GLU A 108 -2.66 24.07 -5.82
CA GLU A 108 -1.22 23.96 -5.60
C GLU A 108 -0.76 22.51 -5.63
N LEU A 109 -1.43 21.62 -4.88
CA LEU A 109 -1.11 20.19 -4.88
C LEU A 109 -1.21 19.60 -6.29
N SER A 110 -2.24 19.93 -7.04
CA SER A 110 -2.39 19.48 -8.43
C SER A 110 -1.27 19.99 -9.32
N SER A 111 -0.86 21.26 -9.18
CA SER A 111 0.27 21.82 -9.92
C SER A 111 1.58 21.10 -9.60
N TRP A 112 1.85 20.82 -8.34
CA TRP A 112 3.06 20.09 -7.94
C TRP A 112 3.06 18.65 -8.46
N LEU A 113 1.93 17.95 -8.42
CA LEU A 113 1.84 16.59 -8.98
C LEU A 113 2.06 16.60 -10.49
N SER A 114 1.56 17.63 -11.20
CA SER A 114 1.83 17.86 -12.62
C SER A 114 3.34 18.04 -12.86
N ASP A 115 3.99 18.94 -12.12
CA ASP A 115 5.42 19.20 -12.25
C ASP A 115 6.30 17.99 -11.95
N ILE A 116 5.94 17.23 -10.90
CA ILE A 116 6.68 16.04 -10.47
C ILE A 116 6.61 14.94 -11.53
N THR A 117 5.47 14.77 -12.17
CA THR A 117 5.22 13.65 -13.09
C THR A 117 5.41 13.99 -14.56
N GLY A 118 5.46 15.30 -14.91
CA GLY A 118 5.59 15.76 -16.28
C GLY A 118 4.33 15.62 -17.12
N TYR A 119 3.16 15.56 -16.47
CA TYR A 119 1.85 15.58 -17.13
C TYR A 119 1.18 16.93 -16.99
N GLU A 120 0.26 17.26 -17.91
CA GLU A 120 -0.41 18.56 -17.93
C GLU A 120 -1.75 18.58 -17.20
N ALA A 121 -2.38 17.41 -17.00
CA ALA A 121 -3.70 17.30 -16.39
C ALA A 121 -3.68 16.43 -15.13
N VAL A 122 -4.44 16.85 -14.11
CA VAL A 122 -4.53 16.16 -12.82
C VAL A 122 -5.98 16.09 -12.38
N SER A 123 -6.43 14.92 -11.90
CA SER A 123 -7.68 14.77 -11.17
C SER A 123 -7.43 14.10 -9.84
N LEU A 124 -7.83 14.76 -8.75
CA LEU A 124 -7.78 14.23 -7.38
C LEU A 124 -9.07 13.45 -7.02
N GLN A 125 -9.94 13.22 -7.98
CA GLN A 125 -11.25 12.62 -7.76
C GLN A 125 -11.18 11.14 -7.30
N PRO A 126 -10.26 10.28 -7.80
CA PRO A 126 -10.14 8.91 -7.31
C PRO A 126 -9.71 8.84 -5.84
N ASN A 127 -10.36 8.00 -5.03
CA ASN A 127 -10.07 7.83 -3.61
C ASN A 127 -9.22 6.59 -3.26
N ALA A 128 -8.65 5.94 -4.26
CA ALA A 128 -7.74 4.82 -4.10
C ALA A 128 -6.85 4.67 -5.33
N GLY A 129 -5.70 3.99 -5.20
CA GLY A 129 -4.84 3.68 -6.35
C GLY A 129 -5.56 2.90 -7.42
N SER A 130 -6.30 1.85 -7.07
CA SER A 130 -7.09 1.06 -8.01
C SER A 130 -8.20 1.85 -8.71
N GLN A 131 -8.77 2.87 -8.06
CA GLN A 131 -9.69 3.79 -8.74
C GLN A 131 -8.97 4.73 -9.70
N GLY A 132 -7.75 5.16 -9.36
CA GLY A 132 -6.88 5.91 -10.27
C GLY A 132 -6.50 5.07 -11.49
N GLU A 133 -6.19 3.79 -11.29
CA GLU A 133 -5.98 2.84 -12.40
C GLU A 133 -7.20 2.77 -13.31
N LEU A 134 -8.38 2.51 -12.73
CA LEU A 134 -9.63 2.47 -13.49
C LEU A 134 -9.90 3.78 -14.23
N ALA A 135 -9.71 4.92 -13.58
CA ALA A 135 -9.89 6.23 -14.16
C ALA A 135 -8.97 6.45 -15.37
N GLY A 136 -7.69 6.08 -15.26
CA GLY A 136 -6.73 6.16 -16.37
C GLY A 136 -7.13 5.27 -17.56
N MET A 137 -7.56 4.04 -17.28
CA MET A 137 -8.01 3.11 -18.33
C MET A 137 -9.32 3.56 -18.99
N LEU A 138 -10.24 4.15 -18.23
CA LEU A 138 -11.45 4.75 -18.76
C LEU A 138 -11.14 5.99 -19.62
N ALA A 139 -10.13 6.80 -19.23
CA ALA A 139 -9.69 7.93 -20.04
C ALA A 139 -9.13 7.47 -21.40
N ILE A 140 -8.28 6.45 -21.42
CA ILE A 140 -7.77 5.85 -22.67
C ILE A 140 -8.94 5.33 -23.53
N ARG A 141 -9.89 4.64 -22.93
CA ARG A 141 -11.07 4.13 -23.65
C ARG A 141 -11.93 5.26 -24.18
N GLY A 142 -12.15 6.32 -23.39
CA GLY A 142 -12.86 7.53 -23.80
C GLY A 142 -12.21 8.17 -25.03
N TYR A 143 -10.89 8.32 -24.98
CA TYR A 143 -10.09 8.87 -26.08
C TYR A 143 -10.26 8.06 -27.38
N HIS A 144 -10.11 6.74 -27.35
CA HIS A 144 -10.29 5.92 -28.54
C HIS A 144 -11.71 6.01 -29.09
N ARG A 145 -12.72 5.97 -28.23
CA ARG A 145 -14.13 6.09 -28.64
C ARG A 145 -14.47 7.45 -29.25
N SER A 146 -13.92 8.55 -28.74
CA SER A 146 -14.13 9.89 -29.29
C SER A 146 -13.61 10.03 -30.72
N ARG A 147 -12.64 9.17 -31.10
CA ARG A 147 -12.06 9.11 -32.45
C ARG A 147 -12.76 8.10 -33.37
N GLY A 148 -13.74 7.37 -32.86
CA GLY A 148 -14.42 6.31 -33.61
C GLY A 148 -13.71 4.95 -33.58
N ASP A 149 -12.65 4.79 -32.82
CA ASP A 149 -11.81 3.58 -32.75
C ASP A 149 -12.39 2.57 -31.74
N TYR A 150 -13.64 2.19 -31.92
CA TYR A 150 -14.39 1.31 -31.01
C TYR A 150 -13.80 -0.10 -30.88
N GLN A 151 -13.05 -0.55 -31.89
CA GLN A 151 -12.39 -1.87 -31.94
C GLN A 151 -11.17 -1.95 -31.00
N ARG A 152 -10.56 -0.82 -30.58
CA ARG A 152 -9.42 -0.80 -29.68
C ARG A 152 -9.83 -1.20 -28.28
N ASN A 153 -9.58 -2.47 -27.94
CA ASN A 153 -9.98 -3.07 -26.66
C ASN A 153 -8.92 -4.01 -26.06
N ILE A 154 -7.76 -4.17 -26.69
CA ILE A 154 -6.66 -5.00 -26.14
C ILE A 154 -5.75 -4.13 -25.27
N CYS A 155 -5.52 -4.57 -24.03
CA CYS A 155 -4.55 -4.02 -23.11
C CYS A 155 -3.40 -5.01 -22.89
N LEU A 156 -2.18 -4.63 -23.27
CA LEU A 156 -0.99 -5.42 -22.98
C LEU A 156 -0.53 -5.15 -21.55
N ILE A 157 -0.18 -6.19 -20.80
CA ILE A 157 0.26 -6.07 -19.41
C ILE A 157 1.46 -7.01 -19.17
N PRO A 158 2.63 -6.49 -18.73
CA PRO A 158 3.77 -7.34 -18.37
C PRO A 158 3.42 -8.31 -17.22
N SER A 159 4.02 -9.50 -17.25
CA SER A 159 3.83 -10.52 -16.20
C SER A 159 4.29 -10.06 -14.80
N SER A 160 5.10 -9.00 -14.73
CA SER A 160 5.51 -8.33 -13.49
C SER A 160 4.43 -7.42 -12.89
N ALA A 161 3.35 -7.11 -13.60
CA ALA A 161 2.36 -6.14 -13.16
C ALA A 161 1.63 -6.60 -11.89
N HIS A 162 1.20 -5.63 -11.07
CA HIS A 162 0.32 -5.90 -9.94
C HIS A 162 -1.02 -6.46 -10.43
N GLY A 163 -1.62 -7.40 -9.67
CA GLY A 163 -2.89 -8.03 -10.06
C GLY A 163 -4.05 -7.06 -10.28
N THR A 164 -4.03 -5.89 -9.64
CA THR A 164 -5.02 -4.83 -9.83
C THR A 164 -5.01 -4.24 -11.24
N ASN A 165 -3.87 -4.24 -11.93
CA ASN A 165 -3.77 -3.71 -13.30
C ASN A 165 -4.69 -4.49 -14.26
N GLY A 166 -4.60 -5.83 -14.23
CA GLY A 166 -5.49 -6.68 -15.02
C GLY A 166 -6.97 -6.47 -14.68
N ALA A 167 -7.29 -6.36 -13.39
CA ALA A 167 -8.67 -6.11 -12.94
C ALA A 167 -9.19 -4.75 -13.44
N SER A 168 -8.39 -3.68 -13.36
CA SER A 168 -8.76 -2.34 -13.83
C SER A 168 -8.96 -2.30 -15.35
N ALA A 169 -8.11 -2.98 -16.12
CA ALA A 169 -8.28 -3.10 -17.57
C ALA A 169 -9.59 -3.81 -17.93
N VAL A 170 -9.92 -4.92 -17.27
CA VAL A 170 -11.18 -5.66 -17.47
C VAL A 170 -12.39 -4.83 -17.08
N LEU A 171 -12.35 -4.12 -15.95
CA LEU A 171 -13.41 -3.20 -15.51
C LEU A 171 -13.64 -2.06 -16.52
N ALA A 172 -12.56 -1.56 -17.14
CA ALA A 172 -12.67 -0.60 -18.22
C ALA A 172 -13.19 -1.21 -19.53
N GLY A 173 -13.43 -2.53 -19.59
CA GLY A 173 -13.94 -3.27 -20.74
C GLY A 173 -12.89 -3.57 -21.79
N MET A 174 -11.64 -3.78 -21.36
CA MET A 174 -10.53 -4.21 -22.21
C MET A 174 -10.24 -5.70 -22.02
N GLU A 175 -9.69 -6.31 -23.04
CA GLU A 175 -9.16 -7.67 -23.03
C GLU A 175 -7.68 -7.62 -22.66
N VAL A 176 -7.28 -8.39 -21.63
CA VAL A 176 -5.90 -8.42 -21.14
C VAL A 176 -5.10 -9.44 -21.93
N VAL A 177 -3.96 -9.02 -22.47
CA VAL A 177 -2.94 -9.89 -23.08
C VAL A 177 -1.64 -9.71 -22.32
N VAL A 178 -1.14 -10.81 -21.76
CA VAL A 178 0.09 -10.79 -20.95
C VAL A 178 1.32 -10.81 -21.86
N VAL A 179 2.32 -10.00 -21.50
CA VAL A 179 3.67 -9.99 -22.09
C VAL A 179 4.64 -10.52 -21.05
N SER A 180 5.49 -11.47 -21.41
CA SER A 180 6.48 -12.05 -20.50
C SER A 180 7.56 -11.04 -20.10
N CYS A 181 8.22 -11.31 -18.98
CA CYS A 181 9.46 -10.65 -18.60
C CYS A 181 10.66 -11.58 -18.87
N ASP A 182 11.82 -10.98 -19.14
CA ASP A 182 13.07 -11.69 -19.30
C ASP A 182 13.63 -12.23 -17.96
N ALA A 183 14.75 -12.94 -18.00
CA ALA A 183 15.39 -13.51 -16.82
C ALA A 183 15.94 -12.43 -15.85
N GLN A 184 16.08 -11.20 -16.29
CA GLN A 184 16.52 -10.04 -15.51
C GLN A 184 15.34 -9.25 -14.91
N GLY A 185 14.11 -9.64 -15.25
CA GLY A 185 12.89 -9.02 -14.75
C GLY A 185 12.40 -7.82 -15.57
N ASN A 186 13.00 -7.53 -16.72
CA ASN A 186 12.53 -6.52 -17.67
C ASN A 186 11.48 -7.09 -18.62
N VAL A 187 10.72 -6.23 -19.27
CA VAL A 187 9.75 -6.65 -20.30
C VAL A 187 10.48 -7.30 -21.48
N ASP A 188 10.01 -8.44 -21.94
CA ASP A 188 10.53 -9.05 -23.18
C ASP A 188 10.05 -8.23 -24.39
N VAL A 189 10.95 -7.36 -24.89
CA VAL A 189 10.66 -6.46 -26.02
C VAL A 189 10.38 -7.22 -27.32
N LEU A 190 10.95 -8.42 -27.50
CA LEU A 190 10.67 -9.22 -28.69
C LEU A 190 9.24 -9.77 -28.66
N GLU A 191 8.84 -10.33 -27.52
CA GLU A 191 7.45 -10.77 -27.35
C GLU A 191 6.48 -9.59 -27.41
N LEU A 192 6.82 -8.43 -26.81
CA LEU A 192 6.01 -7.23 -26.90
C LEU A 192 5.74 -6.84 -28.37
N LYS A 193 6.77 -6.80 -29.23
CA LYS A 193 6.64 -6.50 -30.66
C LYS A 193 5.71 -7.51 -31.36
N GLN A 194 5.82 -8.78 -31.01
CA GLN A 194 4.94 -9.81 -31.54
C GLN A 194 3.48 -9.57 -31.10
N LYS A 195 3.24 -9.34 -29.80
CA LYS A 195 1.89 -9.09 -29.26
C LYS A 195 1.25 -7.82 -29.83
N ILE A 196 2.03 -6.76 -30.04
CA ILE A 196 1.58 -5.54 -30.73
C ILE A 196 1.13 -5.88 -32.15
N SER A 197 1.93 -6.67 -32.89
CA SER A 197 1.57 -7.08 -34.26
C SER A 197 0.32 -7.96 -34.30
N GLU A 198 0.15 -8.87 -33.34
CA GLU A 198 -1.03 -9.74 -33.21
C GLU A 198 -2.29 -8.92 -32.85
N ALA A 199 -2.17 -7.91 -31.98
CA ALA A 199 -3.27 -7.04 -31.60
C ALA A 199 -3.71 -6.12 -32.76
N GLY A 200 -2.78 -5.65 -33.57
CA GLY A 200 -3.05 -4.76 -34.71
C GLY A 200 -3.93 -3.55 -34.31
N ASP A 201 -4.99 -3.31 -35.08
CA ASP A 201 -5.92 -2.19 -34.83
C ASP A 201 -6.74 -2.32 -33.54
N LYS A 202 -6.66 -3.44 -32.84
CA LYS A 202 -7.34 -3.64 -31.56
C LYS A 202 -6.51 -3.19 -30.37
N LEU A 203 -5.23 -2.86 -30.56
CA LEU A 203 -4.38 -2.38 -29.46
C LEU A 203 -4.94 -1.07 -28.91
N ALA A 204 -5.40 -1.09 -27.65
CA ALA A 204 -5.86 0.09 -26.94
C ALA A 204 -4.77 0.68 -26.05
N ALA A 205 -4.11 -0.17 -25.26
CA ALA A 205 -3.18 0.29 -24.23
C ALA A 205 -2.09 -0.73 -23.91
N LEU A 206 -1.01 -0.23 -23.31
CA LEU A 206 -0.09 -0.97 -22.46
C LEU A 206 -0.22 -0.43 -21.04
N MET A 207 -0.32 -1.31 -20.03
CA MET A 207 -0.13 -0.93 -18.61
C MET A 207 1.22 -1.46 -18.13
N ILE A 208 2.09 -0.57 -17.67
CA ILE A 208 3.43 -0.91 -17.15
C ILE A 208 3.68 -0.21 -15.82
N THR A 209 4.30 -0.89 -14.87
CA THR A 209 4.74 -0.30 -13.59
C THR A 209 6.18 0.20 -13.72
N TYR A 210 6.48 1.42 -13.26
CA TYR A 210 7.83 1.97 -13.33
C TYR A 210 8.25 2.69 -12.03
N PRO A 211 9.41 2.27 -11.40
CA PRO A 211 10.14 1.03 -11.66
C PRO A 211 9.25 -0.20 -11.52
N SER A 212 9.66 -1.32 -12.13
CA SER A 212 8.84 -2.53 -12.12
C SER A 212 8.71 -3.13 -10.70
N THR A 213 7.68 -3.94 -10.47
CA THR A 213 7.53 -4.71 -9.21
C THR A 213 8.64 -5.75 -9.01
N HIS A 214 9.48 -6.00 -10.02
CA HIS A 214 10.71 -6.77 -9.88
C HIS A 214 11.85 -5.98 -9.19
N GLY A 215 11.60 -4.73 -8.80
CA GLY A 215 12.59 -3.87 -8.14
C GLY A 215 13.67 -3.34 -9.08
N VAL A 216 13.42 -3.30 -10.40
CA VAL A 216 14.37 -2.83 -11.40
C VAL A 216 13.79 -1.71 -12.26
N TYR A 217 14.66 -0.80 -12.69
CA TYR A 217 14.31 0.20 -13.70
C TYR A 217 14.28 -0.47 -15.07
N GLU A 218 13.14 -0.42 -15.75
CA GLU A 218 12.98 -0.91 -17.11
C GLU A 218 13.82 -0.06 -18.07
N GLU A 219 14.90 -0.68 -18.59
CA GLU A 219 15.87 0.05 -19.43
C GLU A 219 15.30 0.42 -20.79
N ALA A 220 14.39 -0.38 -21.31
CA ALA A 220 13.78 -0.19 -22.62
C ALA A 220 12.49 0.66 -22.56
N VAL A 221 12.17 1.31 -21.45
CA VAL A 221 10.87 1.98 -21.24
C VAL A 221 10.50 2.95 -22.37
N VAL A 222 11.45 3.74 -22.87
CA VAL A 222 11.22 4.67 -23.99
C VAL A 222 10.88 3.90 -25.28
N GLU A 223 11.67 2.85 -25.64
CA GLU A 223 11.38 2.00 -26.79
C GLU A 223 10.01 1.33 -26.67
N ILE A 224 9.66 0.84 -25.49
CA ILE A 224 8.37 0.23 -25.20
C ILE A 224 7.22 1.22 -25.46
N CYS A 225 7.33 2.45 -24.96
CA CYS A 225 6.33 3.49 -25.19
C CYS A 225 6.21 3.83 -26.68
N ASP A 226 7.33 4.01 -27.37
CA ASP A 226 7.36 4.33 -28.81
C ASP A 226 6.70 3.23 -29.67
N LEU A 227 6.94 1.95 -29.34
CA LEU A 227 6.32 0.82 -30.04
C LEU A 227 4.80 0.80 -29.90
N VAL A 228 4.29 1.11 -28.70
CA VAL A 228 2.85 1.16 -28.43
C VAL A 228 2.22 2.35 -29.17
N HIS A 229 2.85 3.51 -29.11
CA HIS A 229 2.37 4.71 -29.81
C HIS A 229 2.37 4.54 -31.34
N ALA A 230 3.42 3.95 -31.89
CA ALA A 230 3.50 3.65 -33.34
C ALA A 230 2.36 2.75 -33.82
N ALA A 231 1.82 1.89 -32.95
CA ALA A 231 0.65 1.05 -33.22
C ALA A 231 -0.70 1.73 -32.88
N GLY A 232 -0.67 2.98 -32.43
CA GLY A 232 -1.85 3.78 -32.07
C GLY A 232 -2.45 3.46 -30.71
N GLY A 233 -1.76 2.69 -29.87
CA GLY A 233 -2.11 2.48 -28.47
C GLY A 233 -1.71 3.63 -27.57
N GLN A 234 -2.13 3.61 -26.32
CA GLN A 234 -1.76 4.55 -25.27
C GLN A 234 -0.99 3.84 -24.16
N VAL A 235 -0.10 4.56 -23.47
CA VAL A 235 0.72 4.02 -22.41
C VAL A 235 0.21 4.49 -21.05
N TYR A 236 -0.25 3.55 -20.25
CA TYR A 236 -0.55 3.76 -18.83
C TYR A 236 0.67 3.34 -18.00
N ILE A 237 1.20 4.26 -17.18
CA ILE A 237 2.27 3.95 -16.23
C ILE A 237 1.71 3.89 -14.83
N ASP A 238 1.80 2.72 -14.21
CA ASP A 238 1.47 2.54 -12.80
C ASP A 238 2.49 3.31 -11.94
N GLY A 239 2.01 4.37 -11.31
CA GLY A 239 2.80 5.27 -10.47
C GLY A 239 2.88 4.85 -9.00
N ALA A 240 2.54 3.62 -8.65
CA ALA A 240 2.67 3.12 -7.28
C ALA A 240 4.10 3.26 -6.73
N ASN A 241 5.10 3.12 -7.59
CA ASN A 241 6.51 3.17 -7.28
C ASN A 241 7.16 4.56 -7.52
N THR A 242 6.37 5.62 -7.57
CA THR A 242 6.84 7.01 -7.77
C THR A 242 7.93 7.41 -6.77
N ASN A 243 7.95 6.82 -5.57
CA ASN A 243 8.97 7.06 -4.54
C ASN A 243 10.41 6.84 -5.03
N ALA A 244 10.60 6.03 -6.06
CA ALA A 244 11.92 5.74 -6.64
C ALA A 244 12.31 6.67 -7.80
N VAL A 245 11.47 7.64 -8.19
CA VAL A 245 11.72 8.46 -9.40
C VAL A 245 11.56 9.97 -9.21
N VAL A 246 10.93 10.43 -8.14
CA VAL A 246 10.71 11.86 -7.90
C VAL A 246 12.03 12.65 -7.97
N GLY A 247 12.06 13.67 -8.83
CA GLY A 247 13.22 14.50 -9.05
C GLY A 247 14.28 13.92 -10.01
N TYR A 248 14.13 12.67 -10.46
CA TYR A 248 15.07 12.00 -11.37
C TYR A 248 14.47 11.64 -12.72
N ALA A 249 13.20 11.27 -12.76
CA ALA A 249 12.49 10.97 -14.00
C ALA A 249 11.04 11.41 -13.90
N LYS A 250 10.45 11.73 -15.05
CA LYS A 250 9.04 12.12 -15.15
C LYS A 250 8.33 11.24 -16.16
N PHE A 251 7.25 10.61 -15.72
CA PHE A 251 6.50 9.65 -16.53
C PHE A 251 6.01 10.21 -17.86
N GLY A 252 5.50 11.45 -17.85
CA GLY A 252 5.05 12.14 -19.06
C GLY A 252 6.19 12.46 -20.05
N GLU A 253 7.42 12.63 -19.59
CA GLU A 253 8.56 12.98 -20.47
C GLU A 253 9.13 11.76 -21.20
N PHE A 254 9.08 10.57 -20.61
CA PHE A 254 9.62 9.36 -21.24
C PHE A 254 8.58 8.50 -22.00
N GLY A 255 7.34 8.97 -22.13
CA GLY A 255 6.36 8.35 -23.01
C GLY A 255 5.07 7.87 -22.35
N GLY A 256 4.87 8.10 -21.04
CA GLY A 256 3.58 7.85 -20.40
C GLY A 256 2.50 8.81 -20.91
N ASP A 257 1.28 8.31 -21.13
CA ASP A 257 0.11 9.10 -21.48
C ASP A 257 -0.77 9.40 -20.28
N VAL A 258 -0.85 8.47 -19.35
CA VAL A 258 -1.60 8.59 -18.11
C VAL A 258 -0.99 7.72 -17.01
N SER A 259 -1.08 8.18 -15.78
CA SER A 259 -0.65 7.45 -14.58
C SER A 259 -1.62 7.67 -13.44
N HIS A 260 -1.70 6.72 -12.50
CA HIS A 260 -2.19 7.05 -11.18
C HIS A 260 -1.01 7.25 -10.22
N LEU A 261 -1.28 7.92 -9.12
CA LEU A 261 -0.36 8.09 -8.00
C LEU A 261 -1.00 7.56 -6.72
N ASN A 262 -0.17 7.12 -5.78
CA ASN A 262 -0.63 6.74 -4.45
C ASN A 262 -0.13 7.75 -3.42
N LEU A 263 -0.99 8.67 -2.98
CA LEU A 263 -0.59 9.66 -1.98
C LEU A 263 -0.23 9.01 -0.63
N HIS A 264 -0.78 7.84 -0.35
CA HIS A 264 -0.47 7.02 0.84
C HIS A 264 0.83 6.21 0.73
N LYS A 265 1.60 6.38 -0.34
CA LYS A 265 2.94 5.80 -0.52
C LYS A 265 3.98 6.91 -0.59
N THR A 266 4.22 7.46 -1.76
CA THR A 266 5.23 8.51 -2.00
C THR A 266 5.00 9.79 -1.21
N PHE A 267 3.74 10.18 -0.97
CA PHE A 267 3.36 11.49 -0.43
C PHE A 267 2.80 11.47 1.00
N CYS A 268 3.21 10.50 1.79
CA CYS A 268 3.08 10.44 3.26
C CYS A 268 1.66 10.40 3.85
N ILE A 269 0.59 10.19 3.08
CA ILE A 269 -0.71 9.91 3.69
C ILE A 269 -0.62 8.56 4.42
N PRO A 270 -1.05 8.44 5.69
CA PRO A 270 -1.03 7.17 6.40
C PRO A 270 -1.97 6.15 5.78
N HIS A 271 -1.62 4.86 5.83
CA HIS A 271 -2.45 3.78 5.31
C HIS A 271 -3.74 3.58 6.14
N GLY A 272 -3.73 3.96 7.41
CA GLY A 272 -4.91 4.02 8.28
C GLY A 272 -5.62 2.69 8.52
N GLY A 273 -4.92 1.57 8.38
CA GLY A 273 -5.52 0.23 8.53
C GLY A 273 -6.57 -0.09 7.46
N GLY A 274 -6.42 0.44 6.25
CA GLY A 274 -7.38 0.35 5.15
C GLY A 274 -8.34 1.54 5.07
N GLY A 275 -7.98 2.63 5.76
CA GLY A 275 -8.76 3.87 5.84
C GLY A 275 -8.73 4.72 4.56
N PRO A 276 -9.00 6.03 4.71
CA PRO A 276 -9.17 6.93 3.59
C PRO A 276 -7.94 6.98 2.70
N GLY A 277 -8.14 7.17 1.40
CA GLY A 277 -7.08 7.25 0.42
C GLY A 277 -7.37 8.28 -0.65
N VAL A 278 -6.32 8.64 -1.40
CA VAL A 278 -6.42 9.40 -2.64
C VAL A 278 -5.45 8.79 -3.64
N GLY A 279 -5.97 8.47 -4.82
CA GLY A 279 -5.20 7.93 -5.95
C GLY A 279 -5.32 8.86 -7.15
N PRO A 280 -4.64 10.03 -7.16
CA PRO A 280 -4.73 10.97 -8.25
C PRO A 280 -4.44 10.30 -9.58
N VAL A 281 -5.18 10.68 -10.61
CA VAL A 281 -4.86 10.35 -11.99
C VAL A 281 -4.29 11.58 -12.67
N VAL A 282 -3.15 11.41 -13.33
CA VAL A 282 -2.39 12.44 -14.04
C VAL A 282 -2.24 12.02 -15.50
N ALA A 283 -2.38 12.94 -16.45
CA ALA A 283 -2.39 12.59 -17.85
C ALA A 283 -1.84 13.71 -18.75
N ARG A 284 -1.45 13.32 -19.97
CA ARG A 284 -1.16 14.26 -21.04
C ARG A 284 -2.41 15.00 -21.49
N SER A 285 -2.21 16.17 -22.06
CA SER A 285 -3.29 17.09 -22.47
C SER A 285 -4.37 16.45 -23.35
N HIS A 286 -4.01 15.51 -24.25
CA HIS A 286 -4.97 14.85 -25.13
C HIS A 286 -5.93 13.89 -24.39
N LEU A 287 -5.62 13.49 -23.17
CA LEU A 287 -6.49 12.68 -22.31
C LEU A 287 -7.25 13.52 -21.27
N GLN A 288 -6.96 14.82 -21.15
CA GLN A 288 -7.51 15.70 -20.12
C GLN A 288 -9.04 15.67 -20.05
N GLU A 289 -9.72 15.75 -21.20
CA GLU A 289 -11.20 15.79 -21.25
C GLU A 289 -11.88 14.49 -20.79
N PHE A 290 -11.12 13.38 -20.73
CA PHE A 290 -11.60 12.06 -20.33
C PHE A 290 -11.30 11.73 -18.87
N LEU A 291 -10.61 12.61 -18.13
CA LEU A 291 -10.34 12.41 -16.71
C LEU A 291 -11.63 12.54 -15.88
N PRO A 292 -11.71 11.85 -14.73
CA PRO A 292 -12.87 11.94 -13.87
C PRO A 292 -13.01 13.32 -13.24
N GLY A 293 -14.23 13.82 -13.23
CA GLY A 293 -14.66 15.01 -12.53
C GLY A 293 -15.88 14.73 -11.67
N HIS A 294 -16.44 15.77 -11.08
CA HIS A 294 -17.64 15.65 -10.26
C HIS A 294 -18.55 16.86 -10.47
N SER A 295 -19.85 16.65 -10.66
CA SER A 295 -20.81 17.73 -10.92
C SER A 295 -20.94 18.75 -9.78
N MET A 296 -20.55 18.36 -8.57
CA MET A 296 -20.52 19.24 -7.40
C MET A 296 -19.14 19.87 -7.16
N ALA A 297 -18.15 19.57 -8.01
CA ALA A 297 -16.87 20.26 -7.95
C ALA A 297 -17.06 21.70 -8.46
N GLN A 298 -16.48 22.64 -7.73
CA GLN A 298 -16.68 24.07 -7.97
C GLN A 298 -15.49 24.71 -8.72
N ILE A 299 -14.61 23.88 -9.25
CA ILE A 299 -13.55 24.24 -10.19
C ILE A 299 -13.84 23.55 -11.53
N GLU A 300 -13.40 24.14 -12.62
CA GLU A 300 -13.43 23.49 -13.93
C GLU A 300 -12.53 22.25 -13.88
N LEU A 301 -13.14 21.11 -13.63
CA LEU A 301 -12.53 19.80 -13.74
C LEU A 301 -12.97 19.15 -15.05
N PRO A 302 -12.14 18.30 -15.64
CA PRO A 302 -12.59 17.37 -16.66
C PRO A 302 -13.85 16.66 -16.16
N ASN A 303 -14.85 16.48 -16.99
CA ASN A 303 -16.15 15.97 -16.54
C ASN A 303 -16.57 14.73 -17.32
N TYR A 304 -15.72 13.72 -17.34
CA TYR A 304 -16.05 12.42 -17.95
C TYR A 304 -16.87 11.51 -17.02
N GLY A 305 -17.30 12.04 -15.89
CA GLY A 305 -18.05 11.35 -14.85
C GLY A 305 -17.20 10.99 -13.63
N PRO A 306 -17.83 10.84 -12.45
CA PRO A 306 -17.12 10.54 -11.23
C PRO A 306 -16.78 9.05 -11.13
N VAL A 307 -15.62 8.74 -10.50
CA VAL A 307 -15.24 7.38 -10.07
C VAL A 307 -15.35 7.21 -8.55
N SER A 308 -15.59 8.30 -7.81
CA SER A 308 -15.81 8.28 -6.36
C SER A 308 -16.96 9.21 -5.95
N GLY A 309 -17.40 9.12 -4.69
CA GLY A 309 -18.56 9.87 -4.20
C GLY A 309 -18.28 11.34 -3.88
N ALA A 310 -17.01 11.72 -3.67
CA ALA A 310 -16.63 13.11 -3.37
C ALA A 310 -15.89 13.76 -4.55
N PRO A 311 -15.89 15.11 -4.67
CA PRO A 311 -15.19 15.80 -5.75
C PRO A 311 -13.68 15.56 -5.80
N PHE A 312 -13.04 15.31 -4.64
CA PHE A 312 -11.58 15.26 -4.48
C PHE A 312 -11.12 14.05 -3.68
N GLY A 313 -11.57 12.85 -4.03
CA GLY A 313 -11.19 11.60 -3.35
C GLY A 313 -11.63 11.60 -1.88
N SER A 314 -10.67 11.52 -0.95
CA SER A 314 -10.86 11.74 0.48
C SER A 314 -10.31 13.11 0.85
N PRO A 315 -11.09 14.20 0.74
CA PRO A 315 -10.54 15.55 0.75
C PRO A 315 -9.86 15.94 2.07
N SER A 316 -10.33 15.42 3.19
CA SER A 316 -9.80 15.77 4.53
C SER A 316 -8.32 15.40 4.74
N ILE A 317 -7.76 14.50 3.92
CA ILE A 317 -6.37 14.05 4.05
C ILE A 317 -5.40 14.67 3.01
N LEU A 318 -5.90 15.42 2.04
CA LEU A 318 -5.06 16.12 1.05
C LEU A 318 -4.06 17.09 1.70
N PRO A 319 -4.38 17.77 2.81
CA PRO A 319 -3.42 18.63 3.50
C PRO A 319 -2.14 17.93 3.94
N ILE A 320 -2.17 16.63 4.18
CA ILE A 320 -0.97 15.84 4.56
C ILE A 320 0.05 15.86 3.42
N SER A 321 -0.35 15.48 2.22
CA SER A 321 0.53 15.49 1.05
C SER A 321 0.93 16.92 0.66
N TRP A 322 0.02 17.89 0.78
CA TRP A 322 0.34 19.30 0.55
C TRP A 322 1.43 19.77 1.52
N ALA A 323 1.28 19.51 2.82
CA ALA A 323 2.27 19.88 3.84
C ALA A 323 3.62 19.18 3.59
N TYR A 324 3.60 17.87 3.23
CA TYR A 324 4.80 17.12 2.91
C TYR A 324 5.57 17.75 1.75
N VAL A 325 4.93 18.03 0.62
CA VAL A 325 5.58 18.61 -0.55
C VAL A 325 6.09 20.03 -0.24
N GLN A 326 5.29 20.82 0.49
CA GLN A 326 5.65 22.18 0.89
C GLN A 326 6.90 22.21 1.79
N MET A 327 6.98 21.31 2.77
CA MET A 327 8.11 21.24 3.71
C MET A 327 9.36 20.67 3.07
N MET A 328 9.22 19.67 2.22
CA MET A 328 10.37 19.03 1.56
C MET A 328 10.97 19.90 0.46
N GLY A 329 10.14 20.59 -0.30
CA GLY A 329 10.57 21.28 -1.51
C GLY A 329 11.19 20.34 -2.55
N SER A 330 11.64 20.88 -3.67
CA SER A 330 12.23 20.08 -4.76
C SER A 330 13.49 19.32 -4.33
N GLU A 331 14.38 19.96 -3.57
CA GLU A 331 15.62 19.33 -3.10
C GLU A 331 15.35 18.21 -2.10
N GLY A 332 14.41 18.42 -1.15
CA GLY A 332 14.04 17.42 -0.17
C GLY A 332 13.40 16.19 -0.82
N LEU A 333 12.48 16.38 -1.77
CA LEU A 333 11.85 15.29 -2.50
C LEU A 333 12.87 14.47 -3.31
N MET A 334 13.78 15.14 -4.02
CA MET A 334 14.85 14.46 -4.75
C MET A 334 15.78 13.69 -3.82
N ARG A 335 16.12 14.27 -2.67
CA ARG A 335 16.94 13.61 -1.64
C ARG A 335 16.22 12.40 -1.04
N ALA A 336 14.91 12.49 -0.79
CA ALA A 336 14.10 11.37 -0.30
C ALA A 336 14.17 10.19 -1.27
N THR A 337 13.97 10.40 -2.56
CA THR A 337 14.12 9.37 -3.59
C THR A 337 15.53 8.75 -3.59
N ALA A 338 16.58 9.59 -3.54
CA ALA A 338 17.96 9.09 -3.51
C ALA A 338 18.21 8.20 -2.30
N VAL A 339 17.72 8.60 -1.12
CA VAL A 339 17.89 7.83 0.12
C VAL A 339 17.07 6.53 0.07
N ALA A 340 15.84 6.54 -0.45
CA ALA A 340 15.03 5.35 -0.61
C ALA A 340 15.74 4.28 -1.46
N VAL A 341 16.27 4.68 -2.62
CA VAL A 341 17.05 3.79 -3.50
C VAL A 341 18.34 3.33 -2.85
N LEU A 342 19.07 4.24 -2.16
CA LEU A 342 20.29 3.91 -1.45
C LEU A 342 20.05 2.90 -0.33
N SER A 343 19.02 3.09 0.50
CA SER A 343 18.66 2.20 1.61
C SER A 343 18.33 0.80 1.12
N ALA A 344 17.55 0.67 0.04
CA ALA A 344 17.24 -0.62 -0.55
C ALA A 344 18.50 -1.34 -1.07
N ASN A 345 19.38 -0.62 -1.78
CA ASN A 345 20.64 -1.16 -2.28
C ASN A 345 21.60 -1.52 -1.13
N TYR A 346 21.62 -0.75 -0.04
CA TYR A 346 22.41 -1.05 1.15
C TYR A 346 21.97 -2.38 1.78
N VAL A 347 20.68 -2.55 2.05
CA VAL A 347 20.10 -3.79 2.59
C VAL A 347 20.38 -4.96 1.64
N ALA A 348 20.10 -4.80 0.35
CA ALA A 348 20.33 -5.82 -0.67
C ALA A 348 21.80 -6.27 -0.72
N LYS A 349 22.73 -5.31 -0.70
CA LYS A 349 24.17 -5.61 -0.72
C LYS A 349 24.63 -6.37 0.52
N LYS A 350 24.15 -5.98 1.69
CA LYS A 350 24.50 -6.64 2.96
C LYS A 350 23.94 -8.05 3.05
N LEU A 351 22.77 -8.29 2.50
CA LEU A 351 22.11 -9.61 2.53
C LEU A 351 22.57 -10.54 1.40
N SER A 352 23.16 -10.04 0.32
CA SER A 352 23.45 -10.81 -0.91
C SER A 352 24.37 -12.04 -0.70
N GLY A 353 25.20 -12.04 0.36
CA GLY A 353 26.04 -13.19 0.72
C GLY A 353 25.29 -14.33 1.43
N ALA A 354 24.12 -14.04 2.00
CA ALA A 354 23.30 -14.97 2.78
C ALA A 354 22.01 -15.38 2.03
N PHE A 355 21.49 -14.47 1.24
CA PHE A 355 20.26 -14.63 0.47
C PHE A 355 20.48 -14.09 -0.95
N PRO A 356 20.22 -14.87 -2.01
CA PRO A 356 20.32 -14.39 -3.38
C PRO A 356 19.32 -13.28 -3.67
N LEU A 357 19.75 -12.22 -4.37
CA LEU A 357 18.84 -11.30 -5.04
C LEU A 357 18.32 -11.94 -6.31
N LEU A 358 17.01 -11.88 -6.52
CA LEU A 358 16.40 -12.50 -7.70
C LEU A 358 16.62 -11.65 -8.95
N TYR A 359 16.43 -10.33 -8.84
CA TYR A 359 16.57 -9.41 -9.96
C TYR A 359 17.48 -8.24 -9.61
N THR A 360 18.26 -7.80 -10.59
CA THR A 360 19.08 -6.59 -10.54
C THR A 360 19.18 -5.97 -11.92
N GLY A 361 19.42 -4.67 -11.99
CA GLY A 361 19.84 -4.02 -13.24
C GLY A 361 21.25 -4.44 -13.67
N LYS A 362 21.71 -4.00 -14.84
CA LYS A 362 23.02 -4.35 -15.43
C LYS A 362 24.22 -4.12 -14.51
N ASN A 363 24.16 -3.14 -13.63
CA ASN A 363 25.23 -2.80 -12.68
C ASN A 363 25.12 -3.53 -11.34
N GLY A 364 24.23 -4.53 -11.23
CA GLY A 364 23.96 -5.24 -9.97
C GLY A 364 23.22 -4.38 -8.93
N LEU A 365 22.63 -3.25 -9.32
CA LEU A 365 21.84 -2.36 -8.48
C LEU A 365 20.34 -2.60 -8.70
N ILE A 366 19.56 -2.22 -7.70
CA ILE A 366 18.10 -2.28 -7.70
C ILE A 366 17.50 -0.88 -7.54
N ALA A 367 16.19 -0.77 -7.70
CA ALA A 367 15.43 0.43 -7.39
C ALA A 367 15.26 0.60 -5.85
N HIS A 368 14.07 0.86 -5.38
CA HIS A 368 13.78 1.13 -3.97
C HIS A 368 13.32 -0.10 -3.17
N GLU A 369 13.22 -1.26 -3.79
CA GLU A 369 12.81 -2.53 -3.18
C GLU A 369 13.64 -3.69 -3.69
N ALA A 370 13.95 -4.65 -2.79
CA ALA A 370 14.77 -5.82 -3.06
C ALA A 370 13.93 -7.08 -3.04
N ILE A 371 14.07 -7.94 -4.06
CA ILE A 371 13.47 -9.27 -4.08
C ILE A 371 14.51 -10.31 -3.72
N ILE A 372 14.34 -10.92 -2.55
CA ILE A 372 15.22 -11.96 -2.01
C ILE A 372 14.61 -13.32 -2.29
N ASP A 373 15.40 -14.20 -2.92
CA ASP A 373 15.00 -15.57 -3.25
C ASP A 373 15.23 -16.53 -2.07
N ILE A 374 14.14 -17.07 -1.51
CA ILE A 374 14.20 -18.03 -0.40
C ILE A 374 14.12 -19.49 -0.87
N ARG A 375 13.82 -19.73 -2.14
CA ARG A 375 13.67 -21.10 -2.69
C ARG A 375 14.93 -21.98 -2.52
N PRO A 376 16.17 -21.47 -2.68
CA PRO A 376 17.36 -22.27 -2.38
C PRO A 376 17.43 -22.72 -0.92
N LEU A 377 17.07 -21.84 0.02
CA LEU A 377 17.04 -22.16 1.45
C LEU A 377 15.92 -23.16 1.77
N GLN A 378 14.78 -23.04 1.15
CA GLN A 378 13.69 -24.01 1.29
C GLN A 378 14.12 -25.40 0.78
N ALA A 379 14.87 -25.46 -0.31
CA ALA A 379 15.37 -26.73 -0.84
C ALA A 379 16.43 -27.39 0.05
N SER A 380 17.31 -26.60 0.70
CA SER A 380 18.41 -27.14 1.53
C SER A 380 18.02 -27.40 2.99
N ALA A 381 17.20 -26.52 3.59
CA ALA A 381 16.86 -26.56 5.01
C ALA A 381 15.38 -26.86 5.29
N GLY A 382 14.52 -26.92 4.27
CA GLY A 382 13.07 -27.01 4.44
C GLY A 382 12.41 -25.73 4.99
N ILE A 383 13.18 -24.65 5.16
CA ILE A 383 12.73 -23.38 5.74
C ILE A 383 12.25 -22.45 4.63
N GLY A 384 10.96 -22.14 4.63
CA GLY A 384 10.32 -21.29 3.65
C GLY A 384 10.27 -19.81 4.02
N ASN A 385 9.77 -19.00 3.10
CA ASN A 385 9.59 -17.55 3.32
C ASN A 385 8.61 -17.23 4.46
N ASP A 386 7.59 -18.08 4.68
CA ASP A 386 6.67 -17.93 5.82
C ASP A 386 7.39 -18.13 7.17
N ASP A 387 8.31 -19.09 7.25
CA ASP A 387 9.11 -19.35 8.46
C ASP A 387 9.98 -18.15 8.81
N ILE A 388 10.65 -17.57 7.80
CA ILE A 388 11.48 -16.37 7.99
C ILE A 388 10.60 -15.19 8.40
N ALA A 389 9.48 -14.98 7.73
CA ALA A 389 8.55 -13.90 8.03
C ALA A 389 8.03 -13.97 9.48
N LYS A 390 7.63 -15.16 9.93
CA LYS A 390 7.17 -15.38 11.32
C LYS A 390 8.31 -15.25 12.33
N ARG A 391 9.52 -15.69 11.97
CA ARG A 391 10.69 -15.54 12.85
C ARG A 391 11.09 -14.08 13.02
N LEU A 392 10.98 -13.24 12.00
CA LEU A 392 11.21 -11.80 12.09
C LEU A 392 10.34 -11.12 13.16
N VAL A 393 9.13 -11.61 13.39
CA VAL A 393 8.26 -11.11 14.49
C VAL A 393 8.93 -11.31 15.85
N ASP A 394 9.59 -12.45 16.08
CA ASP A 394 10.35 -12.69 17.31
C ASP A 394 11.56 -11.76 17.43
N TYR A 395 12.17 -11.36 16.31
CA TYR A 395 13.23 -10.35 16.26
C TYR A 395 12.72 -8.91 16.42
N GLY A 396 11.41 -8.72 16.52
CA GLY A 396 10.77 -7.41 16.69
C GLY A 396 10.67 -6.62 15.38
N PHE A 397 10.27 -7.30 14.29
CA PHE A 397 9.98 -6.70 12.99
C PHE A 397 8.64 -7.16 12.46
N HIS A 398 7.98 -6.29 11.73
CA HIS A 398 6.96 -6.71 10.78
C HIS A 398 7.63 -7.44 9.62
N ALA A 399 6.98 -8.49 9.12
CA ALA A 399 7.53 -9.24 7.99
C ALA A 399 7.49 -8.42 6.69
N PRO A 400 8.46 -8.62 5.76
CA PRO A 400 8.36 -8.15 4.38
C PRO A 400 7.20 -8.80 3.64
N THR A 401 6.86 -8.26 2.46
CA THR A 401 5.88 -8.88 1.56
C THR A 401 6.37 -10.25 1.09
N MET A 402 5.51 -11.25 1.22
CA MET A 402 5.84 -12.65 0.90
C MET A 402 5.27 -13.06 -0.46
N SER A 403 6.04 -13.85 -1.22
CA SER A 403 5.60 -14.51 -2.44
C SER A 403 4.98 -13.57 -3.49
N PHE A 404 5.48 -12.34 -3.56
CA PHE A 404 5.10 -11.35 -4.55
C PHE A 404 6.34 -10.58 -5.02
N PRO A 405 6.50 -10.31 -6.33
CA PRO A 405 5.69 -10.83 -7.44
C PRO A 405 6.00 -12.30 -7.79
N VAL A 406 7.01 -12.89 -7.18
CA VAL A 406 7.46 -14.26 -7.42
C VAL A 406 7.22 -15.12 -6.19
N ASN A 407 6.64 -16.30 -6.40
CA ASN A 407 6.40 -17.25 -5.31
C ASN A 407 7.71 -17.70 -4.64
N GLY A 408 7.71 -17.81 -3.30
CA GLY A 408 8.88 -18.23 -2.52
C GLY A 408 9.95 -17.14 -2.35
N THR A 409 9.59 -15.87 -2.48
CA THR A 409 10.47 -14.73 -2.29
C THR A 409 9.99 -13.83 -1.13
N LEU A 410 10.87 -12.93 -0.70
CA LEU A 410 10.55 -11.80 0.17
C LEU A 410 10.87 -10.50 -0.57
N MET A 411 9.94 -9.56 -0.57
CA MET A 411 10.14 -8.22 -1.12
C MET A 411 10.31 -7.23 0.01
N ILE A 412 11.45 -6.57 0.06
CA ILE A 412 11.88 -5.67 1.14
C ILE A 412 11.96 -4.25 0.60
N GLU A 413 11.17 -3.36 1.15
CA GLU A 413 11.22 -1.92 0.89
C GLU A 413 11.49 -1.18 2.22
N PRO A 414 12.73 -0.72 2.47
CA PRO A 414 13.07 -0.07 3.75
C PRO A 414 12.60 1.39 3.84
N THR A 415 12.28 2.03 2.73
CA THR A 415 11.98 3.46 2.58
C THR A 415 13.13 4.41 2.95
N GLU A 416 12.96 5.72 2.73
CA GLU A 416 13.91 6.75 3.09
C GLU A 416 13.77 7.24 4.53
N SER A 417 12.70 6.86 5.22
CA SER A 417 12.43 7.34 6.58
C SER A 417 13.13 6.53 7.67
N GLU A 418 13.70 5.38 7.32
CA GLU A 418 14.37 4.53 8.28
C GLU A 418 15.83 4.98 8.54
N PRO A 419 16.24 5.12 9.81
CA PRO A 419 17.62 5.42 10.15
C PRO A 419 18.54 4.23 9.89
N LEU A 420 19.82 4.50 9.66
CA LEU A 420 20.81 3.45 9.37
C LEU A 420 20.86 2.37 10.46
N GLU A 421 20.71 2.75 11.72
CA GLU A 421 20.69 1.82 12.85
C GLU A 421 19.55 0.79 12.76
N GLU A 422 18.39 1.20 12.26
CA GLU A 422 17.25 0.30 12.06
C GLU A 422 17.46 -0.62 10.85
N LEU A 423 18.07 -0.11 9.79
CA LEU A 423 18.46 -0.94 8.64
C LEU A 423 19.48 -2.00 9.06
N ASP A 424 20.48 -1.62 9.85
CA ASP A 424 21.49 -2.56 10.38
C ASP A 424 20.84 -3.59 11.32
N ARG A 425 19.92 -3.17 12.19
CA ARG A 425 19.16 -4.08 13.06
C ARG A 425 18.36 -5.12 12.26
N PHE A 426 17.74 -4.70 11.15
CA PHE A 426 17.01 -5.61 10.26
C PHE A 426 17.96 -6.57 9.54
N ILE A 427 19.08 -6.07 9.02
CA ILE A 427 20.12 -6.88 8.37
C ILE A 427 20.65 -7.94 9.33
N ASP A 428 20.99 -7.54 10.57
CA ASP A 428 21.49 -8.45 11.60
C ASP A 428 20.45 -9.53 11.96
N ALA A 429 19.16 -9.18 12.04
CA ALA A 429 18.08 -10.13 12.24
C ALA A 429 18.00 -11.16 11.10
N MET A 430 18.03 -10.70 9.85
CA MET A 430 18.01 -11.59 8.68
C MET A 430 19.23 -12.52 8.65
N LEU A 431 20.44 -12.00 8.92
CA LEU A 431 21.66 -12.80 8.98
C LEU A 431 21.62 -13.82 10.13
N ALA A 432 21.08 -13.45 11.28
CA ALA A 432 20.89 -14.37 12.40
C ALA A 432 19.88 -15.48 12.06
N ILE A 433 18.78 -15.15 11.39
CA ILE A 433 17.80 -16.12 10.88
C ILE A 433 18.47 -17.10 9.89
N ARG A 434 19.35 -16.61 9.01
CA ARG A 434 20.12 -17.49 8.11
C ARG A 434 21.04 -18.44 8.89
N GLN A 435 21.64 -17.97 9.99
CA GLN A 435 22.45 -18.84 10.87
C GLN A 435 21.60 -19.86 11.63
N GLU A 436 20.38 -19.51 12.03
CA GLU A 436 19.41 -20.45 12.59
C GLU A 436 19.03 -21.53 11.57
N ALA A 437 18.77 -21.16 10.32
CA ALA A 437 18.51 -22.11 9.24
C ALA A 437 19.71 -23.04 8.97
N GLN A 438 20.95 -22.53 9.09
CA GLN A 438 22.14 -23.36 8.97
C GLN A 438 22.18 -24.49 10.02
N LYS A 439 21.68 -24.25 11.24
CA LYS A 439 21.57 -25.30 12.27
C LYS A 439 20.55 -26.40 11.91
N VAL A 440 19.59 -26.08 11.07
CA VAL A 440 18.68 -27.10 10.51
C VAL A 440 19.37 -27.87 9.40
N GLU A 441 20.09 -27.18 8.51
CA GLU A 441 20.86 -27.80 7.42
C GLU A 441 21.92 -28.79 7.93
N ASP A 442 22.62 -28.48 9.03
CA ASP A 442 23.66 -29.32 9.63
C ASP A 442 23.13 -30.36 10.62
N GLY A 443 21.80 -30.42 10.84
CA GLY A 443 21.14 -31.38 11.72
C GLY A 443 21.28 -31.08 13.22
N THR A 444 21.78 -29.89 13.61
CA THR A 444 21.80 -29.44 15.01
C THR A 444 20.40 -29.28 15.56
N TRP A 445 19.48 -28.80 14.75
CA TRP A 445 18.04 -28.76 15.02
C TRP A 445 17.26 -29.62 14.02
N SER A 446 16.20 -30.28 14.47
CA SER A 446 15.32 -31.01 13.56
C SER A 446 14.48 -30.04 12.71
N LEU A 447 14.05 -30.52 11.56
CA LEU A 447 13.13 -29.74 10.72
C LEU A 447 11.79 -29.50 11.42
N GLU A 448 11.31 -30.47 12.20
CA GLU A 448 10.01 -30.46 12.85
C GLU A 448 9.99 -29.60 14.14
N ASP A 449 11.16 -29.41 14.78
CA ASP A 449 11.26 -28.67 16.04
C ASP A 449 12.49 -27.76 16.08
N ASN A 450 12.27 -26.52 15.65
CA ASN A 450 13.28 -25.45 15.68
C ASN A 450 12.59 -24.08 15.81
N PRO A 451 13.32 -23.01 16.16
CA PRO A 451 12.74 -21.68 16.37
C PRO A 451 12.06 -21.08 15.14
N LEU A 452 12.46 -21.48 13.92
CA LEU A 452 11.91 -20.94 12.66
C LEU A 452 10.51 -21.46 12.41
N VAL A 453 10.33 -22.80 12.44
CA VAL A 453 9.01 -23.40 12.18
C VAL A 453 8.02 -23.20 13.32
N ASN A 454 8.50 -22.97 14.55
CA ASN A 454 7.66 -22.73 15.71
C ASN A 454 7.35 -21.24 15.97
N SER A 455 8.00 -20.32 15.27
CA SER A 455 7.77 -18.88 15.39
C SER A 455 6.37 -18.45 14.85
N PRO A 456 5.78 -17.35 15.33
CA PRO A 456 6.28 -16.50 16.41
C PRO A 456 5.95 -17.06 17.79
N HIS A 457 6.76 -16.72 18.79
CA HIS A 457 6.62 -17.21 20.16
C HIS A 457 5.88 -16.19 21.03
N THR A 458 4.73 -16.60 21.57
CA THR A 458 3.90 -15.74 22.44
C THR A 458 4.33 -15.82 23.91
N ALA A 459 3.99 -14.79 24.70
CA ALA A 459 4.24 -14.82 26.16
C ALA A 459 3.57 -16.00 26.86
N SER A 460 2.39 -16.42 26.42
CA SER A 460 1.66 -17.55 27.01
C SER A 460 2.38 -18.89 26.83
N GLN A 461 3.10 -19.09 25.71
CA GLN A 461 3.89 -20.32 25.50
C GLN A 461 5.02 -20.46 26.52
N LEU A 462 5.66 -19.34 26.89
CA LEU A 462 6.79 -19.37 27.81
C LEU A 462 6.41 -19.75 29.24
N THR A 463 5.17 -19.49 29.61
CA THR A 463 4.65 -19.80 30.96
C THR A 463 4.10 -21.21 31.08
N GLY A 464 3.94 -21.92 29.96
CA GLY A 464 3.52 -23.32 29.89
C GLY A 464 4.66 -24.32 29.94
N GLU A 465 4.36 -25.58 29.63
CA GLU A 465 5.35 -26.62 29.41
C GLU A 465 6.20 -26.28 28.17
N TRP A 466 7.49 -26.59 28.27
CA TRP A 466 8.44 -26.34 27.19
C TRP A 466 9.11 -27.63 26.75
N ASN A 467 8.63 -28.18 25.66
CA ASN A 467 9.06 -29.47 25.14
C ASN A 467 9.88 -29.33 23.84
N HIS A 468 10.47 -28.14 23.61
CA HIS A 468 11.28 -27.87 22.43
C HIS A 468 12.76 -28.17 22.65
N ALA A 469 13.48 -28.55 21.59
CA ALA A 469 14.90 -28.86 21.60
C ALA A 469 15.81 -27.60 21.79
N TYR A 470 15.24 -26.41 21.78
CA TYR A 470 15.92 -25.13 21.99
C TYR A 470 15.39 -24.42 23.24
N SER A 471 16.16 -23.47 23.77
CA SER A 471 15.80 -22.78 25.02
C SER A 471 14.70 -21.73 24.80
N ARG A 472 13.96 -21.40 25.87
CA ARG A 472 13.01 -20.29 25.90
C ARG A 472 13.69 -18.96 25.51
N GLU A 473 14.94 -18.77 25.95
CA GLU A 473 15.72 -17.57 25.62
C GLU A 473 15.98 -17.48 24.11
N THR A 474 16.42 -18.57 23.49
CA THR A 474 16.58 -18.65 22.01
C THR A 474 15.27 -18.36 21.29
N ALA A 475 14.15 -18.81 21.83
CA ALA A 475 12.82 -18.55 21.23
C ALA A 475 12.50 -17.06 21.16
N VAL A 476 12.64 -16.33 22.26
CA VAL A 476 12.05 -14.98 22.39
C VAL A 476 13.05 -13.84 22.51
N PHE A 477 14.30 -14.12 22.85
CA PHE A 477 15.37 -13.12 22.92
C PHE A 477 16.56 -13.53 22.03
N PRO A 478 16.31 -13.74 20.72
CA PRO A 478 17.37 -14.21 19.82
C PRO A 478 18.54 -13.23 19.67
N VAL A 479 18.36 -11.97 20.10
CA VAL A 479 19.40 -10.92 20.06
C VAL A 479 19.65 -10.38 21.46
N ALA A 480 20.92 -10.14 21.78
CA ALA A 480 21.31 -9.57 23.06
C ALA A 480 20.65 -8.19 23.30
N GLY A 481 20.13 -8.00 24.51
CA GLY A 481 19.47 -6.74 24.90
C GLY A 481 18.02 -6.58 24.46
N GLN A 482 17.48 -7.46 23.65
CA GLN A 482 16.11 -7.39 23.15
C GLN A 482 15.03 -7.46 24.26
N SER A 483 15.36 -8.03 25.41
CA SER A 483 14.44 -8.14 26.55
C SER A 483 13.93 -6.79 27.06
N LYS A 484 14.66 -5.70 26.83
CA LYS A 484 14.29 -4.35 27.29
C LYS A 484 13.16 -3.70 26.48
N GLY A 485 12.89 -4.16 25.26
CA GLY A 485 11.88 -3.58 24.36
C GLY A 485 11.15 -4.64 23.56
N LYS A 486 10.98 -5.84 24.11
CA LYS A 486 10.38 -6.98 23.41
C LYS A 486 8.95 -6.68 22.97
N TYR A 487 8.69 -6.79 21.67
CA TYR A 487 7.35 -6.93 21.14
C TYR A 487 6.88 -8.39 21.34
N TRP A 488 5.74 -8.56 21.96
CA TRP A 488 5.13 -9.87 22.19
C TRP A 488 4.02 -10.11 21.19
N PRO A 489 4.18 -11.06 20.26
CA PRO A 489 3.11 -11.38 19.32
C PRO A 489 1.87 -11.87 20.08
N PRO A 490 0.67 -11.38 19.73
CA PRO A 490 -0.57 -11.76 20.42
C PRO A 490 -1.01 -13.19 20.10
N VAL A 491 -0.61 -13.72 18.94
CA VAL A 491 -1.00 -15.04 18.43
C VAL A 491 0.20 -15.79 17.86
N ARG A 492 0.10 -17.12 17.85
CA ARG A 492 1.00 -18.02 17.13
C ARG A 492 0.63 -18.10 15.65
N ARG A 493 1.23 -19.07 14.94
CA ARG A 493 0.82 -19.41 13.56
C ARG A 493 -0.66 -19.75 13.50
N LEU A 494 -1.30 -19.20 12.50
CA LEU A 494 -2.65 -19.52 12.09
C LEU A 494 -2.58 -20.27 10.75
N ASP A 495 -3.43 -21.27 10.58
CA ASP A 495 -3.66 -21.85 9.28
C ASP A 495 -4.63 -20.95 8.50
N GLY A 496 -4.07 -19.98 7.76
CA GLY A 496 -4.85 -19.04 6.97
C GLY A 496 -5.67 -19.73 5.89
N ALA A 497 -5.10 -20.75 5.25
CA ALA A 497 -5.81 -21.50 4.21
C ALA A 497 -7.00 -22.30 4.77
N PHE A 498 -6.85 -22.85 5.97
CA PHE A 498 -7.98 -23.46 6.67
C PHE A 498 -9.02 -22.42 7.05
N GLY A 499 -8.60 -21.29 7.60
CA GLY A 499 -9.49 -20.19 7.98
C GLY A 499 -10.30 -19.67 6.80
N ASP A 500 -9.65 -19.43 5.65
CA ASP A 500 -10.30 -18.93 4.42
C ASP A 500 -11.34 -19.93 3.87
N ARG A 501 -11.11 -21.22 4.04
CA ARG A 501 -12.03 -22.28 3.58
C ARG A 501 -13.13 -22.61 4.59
N ASN A 502 -12.93 -22.26 5.86
CA ASN A 502 -13.81 -22.60 6.96
C ASN A 502 -14.21 -21.33 7.73
N LEU A 503 -14.64 -20.31 7.00
CA LEU A 503 -15.20 -19.11 7.60
C LEU A 503 -16.33 -19.51 8.53
N THR A 504 -16.24 -19.16 9.81
CA THR A 504 -17.38 -19.21 10.71
C THR A 504 -18.42 -18.27 10.13
N CYS A 505 -19.41 -18.86 9.51
CA CYS A 505 -20.34 -18.18 8.65
C CYS A 505 -21.06 -17.08 9.42
N THR A 506 -21.03 -15.88 8.88
CA THR A 506 -21.97 -14.83 9.23
C THR A 506 -23.39 -15.14 8.76
N CYS A 507 -23.54 -16.14 7.87
CA CYS A 507 -24.81 -16.67 7.40
C CYS A 507 -24.87 -18.16 7.74
N PRO A 508 -25.34 -18.55 8.93
CA PRO A 508 -25.51 -19.95 9.27
C PRO A 508 -26.46 -20.64 8.25
N PRO A 509 -26.23 -21.91 7.94
CA PRO A 509 -27.09 -22.64 7.00
C PRO A 509 -28.53 -22.64 7.50
N ILE A 510 -29.47 -22.62 6.55
CA ILE A 510 -30.93 -22.51 6.87
C ILE A 510 -31.39 -23.55 7.86
N GLU A 511 -30.77 -24.72 7.85
CA GLU A 511 -31.04 -25.85 8.74
C GLU A 511 -30.73 -25.52 10.21
N SER A 512 -29.80 -24.57 10.47
CA SER A 512 -29.49 -24.15 11.84
C SER A 512 -30.62 -23.37 12.52
N PHE A 513 -31.59 -22.90 11.75
CA PHE A 513 -32.79 -22.22 12.25
C PHE A 513 -33.99 -23.13 12.43
N ILE A 514 -33.86 -24.43 12.10
CA ILE A 514 -34.89 -25.42 12.40
C ILE A 514 -34.76 -25.77 13.89
N THR A 515 -35.55 -25.10 14.72
CA THR A 515 -35.69 -25.50 16.11
C THR A 515 -36.35 -26.87 16.17
N SER A 516 -35.68 -27.86 16.74
CA SER A 516 -36.21 -29.19 17.04
C SER A 516 -37.37 -29.12 18.01
#